data_0fe0d60a671aacbfb05623a51b161bc7
#
_entry.id   0fe0d60a671aacbfb05623a51b161bc7
#
_cell.length_a   1.000
_cell.length_b   1.000
_cell.length_c   1.000
_cell.angle_alpha   90.00
_cell.angle_beta   90.00
_cell.angle_gamma   90.00
#
_symmetry.space_group_name_H-M   'P 1'
#
loop_
_entity.id
_entity.type
_entity.pdbx_description
1 polymer ?
#
loop_
_entity_poly.entity_id
_entity_poly.type
_entity_poly.pdbx_seq_one_letter_code
_entity_poly.pdbx_strand_id
1 'polypeptide(L)'
;MLLKNISALTGENLDFIQNVDIKIKDGKFQKIHSNIKSNSKKDVIDCEGLLLIPGFINSHTHIADSIGKDITLNSTVNQKIHPMFGIKSKILKNTSDENLSTFMKNTCQSMIQKGITTFVDFREGGIDGAVLLKKVSDNTSIRSIILGRLDFHQNSSEIKNNIPFPKEKLLELPSLVKTCDGIGISGANEHSTSVLTSYSKTQKLRAIHSSETQESTRKSKRITGKSETLRALSLKPDFLIHMTHASKSDLEATSKKTRGIVICPRANSSLSEGIPDIEKMQIAGCLLALGTDNVMINSPDMFREMDFLWKVTMGIKKKRINPKEILKMATVNAGKILQKDIGIIQTKKIADCIFLDKHALDLEPMHNPYASIVHRASESTIKAVMVGGEIVHGKI
;
A
#
# COMPACT_ATOMS: atom_id res chain seq x y z
N MET A 1 -24.49 12.23 -9.73
CA MET A 1 -23.48 13.14 -10.31
C MET A 1 -23.15 12.67 -11.73
N LEU A 2 -23.01 13.58 -12.66
CA LEU A 2 -22.57 13.30 -14.04
C LEU A 2 -21.40 14.23 -14.38
N LEU A 3 -20.23 13.65 -14.62
CA LEU A 3 -19.04 14.35 -15.10
C LEU A 3 -19.10 14.40 -16.63
N LYS A 4 -18.96 15.57 -17.23
CA LYS A 4 -19.00 15.79 -18.69
C LYS A 4 -17.64 16.19 -19.21
N ASN A 5 -17.37 15.85 -20.47
CA ASN A 5 -16.20 16.31 -21.23
C ASN A 5 -14.83 15.95 -20.60
N ILE A 6 -14.77 14.93 -19.74
CA ILE A 6 -13.55 14.57 -19.01
C ILE A 6 -12.62 13.68 -19.83
N SER A 7 -11.31 13.86 -19.68
CA SER A 7 -10.34 12.85 -20.10
C SER A 7 -10.14 11.86 -18.97
N ALA A 8 -9.96 10.56 -19.25
CA ALA A 8 -9.86 9.56 -18.19
C ALA A 8 -8.90 8.41 -18.55
N LEU A 9 -8.28 7.79 -17.52
CA LEU A 9 -7.58 6.52 -17.62
C LEU A 9 -8.52 5.41 -17.13
N THR A 10 -9.02 4.57 -18.02
CA THR A 10 -10.11 3.63 -17.73
C THR A 10 -9.69 2.17 -17.91
N GLY A 11 -10.42 1.28 -17.24
CA GLY A 11 -10.24 -0.16 -17.36
C GLY A 11 -8.93 -0.69 -16.76
N GLU A 12 -8.73 -1.98 -16.88
CA GLU A 12 -7.56 -2.68 -16.33
C GLU A 12 -6.23 -2.27 -16.99
N ASN A 13 -6.30 -1.77 -18.22
CA ASN A 13 -5.15 -1.31 -18.97
C ASN A 13 -4.88 0.19 -18.80
N LEU A 14 -5.68 0.90 -18.00
CA LEU A 14 -5.60 2.36 -17.89
C LEU A 14 -5.64 3.02 -19.27
N ASP A 15 -6.60 2.62 -20.13
CA ASP A 15 -6.72 3.17 -21.48
C ASP A 15 -7.09 4.65 -21.41
N PHE A 16 -6.35 5.49 -22.13
CA PHE A 16 -6.58 6.93 -22.17
C PHE A 16 -7.73 7.25 -23.13
N ILE A 17 -8.80 7.81 -22.60
CA ILE A 17 -9.99 8.22 -23.35
C ILE A 17 -10.18 9.73 -23.14
N GLN A 18 -10.46 10.44 -24.23
CA GLN A 18 -10.74 11.89 -24.21
C GLN A 18 -12.24 12.16 -24.39
N ASN A 19 -12.72 13.26 -23.80
CA ASN A 19 -14.09 13.76 -23.96
C ASN A 19 -15.16 12.71 -23.70
N VAL A 20 -15.04 11.99 -22.59
CA VAL A 20 -15.99 10.99 -22.13
C VAL A 20 -16.86 11.55 -21.00
N ASP A 21 -18.10 11.07 -20.91
CA ASP A 21 -18.99 11.35 -19.79
C ASP A 21 -18.98 10.19 -18.82
N ILE A 22 -18.97 10.49 -17.54
CA ILE A 22 -18.94 9.48 -16.47
C ILE A 22 -20.07 9.75 -15.49
N LYS A 23 -21.02 8.80 -15.39
CA LYS A 23 -22.09 8.84 -14.41
C LYS A 23 -21.69 8.08 -13.16
N ILE A 24 -21.79 8.74 -12.01
CA ILE A 24 -21.53 8.17 -10.68
C ILE A 24 -22.86 8.16 -9.92
N LYS A 25 -23.17 7.00 -9.34
CA LYS A 25 -24.36 6.81 -8.50
C LYS A 25 -24.06 5.78 -7.41
N ASP A 26 -24.56 6.01 -6.21
CA ASP A 26 -24.41 5.10 -5.05
C ASP A 26 -22.94 4.71 -4.79
N GLY A 27 -22.04 5.70 -4.88
CA GLY A 27 -20.60 5.52 -4.65
C GLY A 27 -19.85 4.75 -5.74
N LYS A 28 -20.47 4.46 -6.90
CA LYS A 28 -19.87 3.63 -7.96
C LYS A 28 -19.97 4.31 -9.33
N PHE A 29 -19.01 3.98 -10.20
CA PHE A 29 -19.09 4.31 -11.61
C PHE A 29 -20.26 3.52 -12.24
N GLN A 30 -21.34 4.23 -12.64
CA GLN A 30 -22.52 3.60 -13.19
C GLN A 30 -22.43 3.42 -14.71
N LYS A 31 -21.93 4.45 -15.41
CA LYS A 31 -21.81 4.45 -16.87
C LYS A 31 -20.63 5.32 -17.31
N ILE A 32 -19.90 4.84 -18.30
CA ILE A 32 -18.77 5.55 -18.94
C ILE A 32 -19.07 5.50 -20.45
N HIS A 33 -19.38 6.64 -21.06
CA HIS A 33 -19.76 6.70 -22.48
C HIS A 33 -19.75 8.15 -22.97
N SER A 34 -19.56 8.39 -24.26
CA SER A 34 -19.81 9.70 -24.87
C SER A 34 -21.32 10.02 -24.86
N ASN A 35 -21.67 11.29 -24.60
CA ASN A 35 -23.04 11.79 -24.68
C ASN A 35 -24.07 11.12 -23.72
N ILE A 36 -23.76 11.03 -22.43
CA ILE A 36 -24.74 10.61 -21.44
C ILE A 36 -25.75 11.75 -21.22
N LYS A 37 -27.03 11.49 -21.50
CA LYS A 37 -28.11 12.45 -21.22
C LYS A 37 -28.34 12.58 -19.71
N SER A 38 -28.56 13.81 -19.23
CA SER A 38 -28.98 14.09 -17.87
C SER A 38 -30.37 14.64 -17.82
N ASN A 39 -31.18 14.20 -16.88
CA ASN A 39 -32.53 14.71 -16.63
C ASN A 39 -32.50 15.92 -15.67
N SER A 40 -31.36 16.24 -15.07
CA SER A 40 -31.20 17.36 -14.13
C SER A 40 -29.88 18.09 -14.42
N LYS A 41 -29.95 19.41 -14.59
CA LYS A 41 -28.76 20.25 -14.75
C LYS A 41 -27.95 20.37 -13.44
N LYS A 42 -28.59 20.20 -12.28
CA LYS A 42 -27.94 20.37 -10.97
C LYS A 42 -26.88 19.31 -10.65
N ASP A 43 -26.98 18.14 -11.29
CA ASP A 43 -26.08 17.01 -11.04
C ASP A 43 -24.96 16.91 -12.09
N VAL A 44 -24.86 17.86 -12.99
CA VAL A 44 -23.89 17.86 -14.09
C VAL A 44 -22.76 18.81 -13.78
N ILE A 45 -21.54 18.28 -13.89
CA ILE A 45 -20.28 19.01 -13.72
C ILE A 45 -19.52 18.94 -15.03
N ASP A 46 -19.16 20.09 -15.59
CA ASP A 46 -18.26 20.17 -16.74
C ASP A 46 -16.82 20.01 -16.25
N CYS A 47 -16.14 19.02 -16.80
CA CYS A 47 -14.78 18.64 -16.42
C CYS A 47 -13.80 18.83 -17.59
N GLU A 48 -14.11 19.73 -18.53
CA GLU A 48 -13.16 20.10 -19.58
C GLU A 48 -11.84 20.58 -18.96
N GLY A 49 -10.71 20.17 -19.53
CA GLY A 49 -9.38 20.49 -18.98
C GLY A 49 -8.92 19.56 -17.85
N LEU A 50 -9.76 18.64 -17.37
CA LEU A 50 -9.38 17.69 -16.33
C LEU A 50 -9.03 16.30 -16.87
N LEU A 51 -8.10 15.63 -16.18
CA LEU A 51 -7.76 14.23 -16.36
C LEU A 51 -8.18 13.44 -15.12
N LEU A 52 -9.09 12.49 -15.28
CA LEU A 52 -9.51 11.58 -14.23
C LEU A 52 -8.62 10.34 -14.23
N ILE A 53 -8.03 10.05 -13.09
CA ILE A 53 -7.24 8.84 -12.88
C ILE A 53 -7.79 8.05 -11.69
N PRO A 54 -7.58 6.72 -11.61
CA PRO A 54 -7.95 5.96 -10.41
C PRO A 54 -7.30 6.55 -9.17
N GLY A 55 -8.00 6.54 -8.04
CA GLY A 55 -7.42 6.88 -6.75
C GLY A 55 -6.25 5.97 -6.42
N PHE A 56 -5.17 6.54 -5.87
CA PHE A 56 -4.01 5.75 -5.47
C PHE A 56 -4.32 4.85 -4.29
N ILE A 57 -3.72 3.67 -4.31
CA ILE A 57 -3.75 2.70 -3.23
C ILE A 57 -2.33 2.59 -2.66
N ASN A 58 -2.14 3.01 -1.42
CA ASN A 58 -0.91 2.78 -0.69
C ASN A 58 -0.97 1.40 -0.02
N SER A 59 -0.37 0.40 -0.65
CA SER A 59 -0.57 -1.01 -0.31
C SER A 59 0.21 -1.49 0.92
N HIS A 60 1.02 -0.63 1.53
CA HIS A 60 1.77 -0.92 2.76
C HIS A 60 2.18 0.34 3.50
N THR A 61 1.75 0.46 4.75
CA THR A 61 2.08 1.55 5.66
C THR A 61 2.19 1.10 7.11
N HIS A 62 2.77 2.00 7.94
CA HIS A 62 2.77 1.97 9.40
C HIS A 62 2.45 3.38 9.91
N ILE A 63 1.17 3.80 9.82
CA ILE A 63 0.84 5.22 10.09
C ILE A 63 0.97 5.66 11.54
N ALA A 64 0.98 4.71 12.49
CA ALA A 64 1.15 5.05 13.89
C ALA A 64 2.52 5.66 14.22
N ASP A 65 3.54 5.31 13.46
CA ASP A 65 4.89 5.81 13.68
C ASP A 65 5.11 7.23 13.13
N SER A 66 4.05 7.84 12.58
CA SER A 66 4.08 9.24 12.09
C SER A 66 4.47 10.28 13.14
N ILE A 67 4.33 9.97 14.41
CA ILE A 67 4.83 10.82 15.50
C ILE A 67 6.36 10.83 15.58
N GLY A 68 7.03 9.80 15.06
CA GLY A 68 8.49 9.65 15.10
C GLY A 68 9.21 10.12 13.84
N LYS A 69 8.61 11.03 13.04
CA LYS A 69 9.22 11.52 11.80
C LYS A 69 10.67 11.96 12.01
N ASP A 70 11.58 11.40 11.20
CA ASP A 70 12.99 11.75 11.09
C ASP A 70 13.86 11.53 12.35
N ILE A 71 13.31 10.97 13.44
CA ILE A 71 14.07 10.77 14.71
C ILE A 71 15.23 9.78 14.52
N THR A 72 15.20 8.94 13.49
CA THR A 72 16.12 7.79 13.35
C THR A 72 17.09 7.90 12.17
N LEU A 73 17.37 9.08 11.65
CA LEU A 73 18.14 9.29 10.42
C LEU A 73 19.46 8.50 10.38
N ASN A 74 20.22 8.45 11.46
CA ASN A 74 21.54 7.86 11.52
C ASN A 74 21.58 6.45 12.14
N SER A 75 20.45 5.74 12.23
CA SER A 75 20.36 4.43 12.88
C SER A 75 20.27 3.31 11.84
N THR A 76 20.71 2.10 12.20
CA THR A 76 20.50 0.89 11.38
C THR A 76 19.04 0.47 11.35
N VAL A 77 18.63 -0.36 10.38
CA VAL A 77 17.25 -0.89 10.28
C VAL A 77 16.78 -1.50 11.60
N ASN A 78 17.59 -2.38 12.20
CA ASN A 78 17.25 -3.02 13.48
C ASN A 78 17.09 -2.00 14.61
N GLN A 79 17.93 -0.96 14.67
CA GLN A 79 17.80 0.11 15.66
C GLN A 79 16.54 0.95 15.44
N LYS A 80 16.13 1.15 14.19
CA LYS A 80 14.96 1.98 13.84
C LYS A 80 13.65 1.24 14.11
N ILE A 81 13.43 0.12 13.45
CA ILE A 81 12.10 -0.49 13.25
C ILE A 81 11.93 -1.88 13.85
N HIS A 82 12.97 -2.48 14.48
CA HIS A 82 12.81 -3.80 15.09
C HIS A 82 11.62 -3.81 16.07
N PRO A 83 10.66 -4.76 15.95
CA PRO A 83 9.40 -4.70 16.68
C PRO A 83 9.54 -4.79 18.21
N MET A 84 10.61 -5.40 18.72
CA MET A 84 10.82 -5.57 20.17
C MET A 84 11.64 -4.45 20.79
N PHE A 85 12.75 -4.03 20.15
CA PHE A 85 13.75 -3.13 20.75
C PHE A 85 14.08 -1.90 19.90
N GLY A 86 13.49 -1.77 18.72
CA GLY A 86 13.68 -0.61 17.86
C GLY A 86 13.15 0.69 18.49
N ILE A 87 13.68 1.83 18.06
CA ILE A 87 13.22 3.15 18.49
C ILE A 87 11.73 3.32 18.22
N LYS A 88 11.23 2.84 17.07
CA LYS A 88 9.81 2.80 16.73
C LYS A 88 8.96 2.18 17.85
N SER A 89 9.33 0.98 18.31
CA SER A 89 8.59 0.27 19.37
C SER A 89 8.54 1.09 20.68
N LYS A 90 9.66 1.73 21.05
CA LYS A 90 9.74 2.58 22.25
C LYS A 90 8.86 3.82 22.12
N ILE A 91 8.88 4.50 20.96
CA ILE A 91 8.04 5.67 20.70
C ILE A 91 6.56 5.29 20.81
N LEU A 92 6.14 4.21 20.15
CA LEU A 92 4.73 3.79 20.16
C LEU A 92 4.24 3.44 21.57
N LYS A 93 5.07 2.76 22.38
CA LYS A 93 4.72 2.37 23.76
C LYS A 93 4.67 3.55 24.74
N ASN A 94 5.46 4.59 24.50
CA ASN A 94 5.58 5.74 25.40
C ASN A 94 4.71 6.94 24.96
N THR A 95 3.95 6.82 23.89
CA THR A 95 3.09 7.88 23.37
C THR A 95 1.64 7.60 23.77
N SER A 96 0.93 8.62 24.24
CA SER A 96 -0.49 8.52 24.56
C SER A 96 -1.35 8.21 23.32
N ASP A 97 -2.47 7.52 23.52
CA ASP A 97 -3.43 7.22 22.46
C ASP A 97 -3.97 8.48 21.78
N GLU A 98 -4.11 9.59 22.52
CA GLU A 98 -4.53 10.89 22.00
C GLU A 98 -3.53 11.43 20.98
N ASN A 99 -2.25 11.44 21.33
CA ASN A 99 -1.19 11.88 20.44
C ASN A 99 -1.04 10.95 19.24
N LEU A 100 -1.05 9.63 19.42
CA LEU A 100 -1.05 8.67 18.32
C LEU A 100 -2.22 8.91 17.38
N SER A 101 -3.45 9.08 17.90
CA SER A 101 -4.65 9.37 17.12
C SER A 101 -4.52 10.65 16.32
N THR A 102 -4.00 11.72 16.93
CA THR A 102 -3.81 13.01 16.28
C THR A 102 -2.86 12.87 15.06
N PHE A 103 -1.70 12.25 15.23
CA PHE A 103 -0.74 12.11 14.14
C PHE A 103 -1.16 11.10 13.08
N MET A 104 -1.87 10.03 13.44
CA MET A 104 -2.51 9.13 12.48
C MET A 104 -3.57 9.87 11.65
N LYS A 105 -4.44 10.68 12.26
CA LYS A 105 -5.43 11.50 11.57
C LYS A 105 -4.79 12.49 10.59
N ASN A 106 -3.73 13.20 11.02
CA ASN A 106 -2.97 14.11 10.16
C ASN A 106 -2.37 13.36 8.96
N THR A 107 -1.89 12.13 9.17
CA THR A 107 -1.37 11.29 8.10
C THR A 107 -2.46 10.90 7.11
N CYS A 108 -3.65 10.51 7.58
CA CYS A 108 -4.80 10.24 6.72
C CYS A 108 -5.18 11.46 5.85
N GLN A 109 -5.20 12.65 6.45
CA GLN A 109 -5.48 13.90 5.72
C GLN A 109 -4.41 14.18 4.66
N SER A 110 -3.14 14.03 5.01
CA SER A 110 -2.03 14.20 4.08
C SER A 110 -2.08 13.21 2.91
N MET A 111 -2.49 11.95 3.15
CA MET A 111 -2.69 10.96 2.10
C MET A 111 -3.80 11.37 1.12
N ILE A 112 -4.95 11.84 1.64
CA ILE A 112 -6.07 12.31 0.80
C ILE A 112 -5.60 13.46 -0.10
N GLN A 113 -4.91 14.46 0.44
CA GLN A 113 -4.39 15.61 -0.31
C GLN A 113 -3.49 15.17 -1.47
N LYS A 114 -2.79 14.04 -1.33
CA LYS A 114 -1.90 13.45 -2.34
C LYS A 114 -2.58 12.37 -3.21
N GLY A 115 -3.91 12.32 -3.22
CA GLY A 115 -4.67 11.42 -4.08
C GLY A 115 -4.71 9.96 -3.61
N ILE A 116 -4.23 9.64 -2.41
CA ILE A 116 -4.35 8.30 -1.85
C ILE A 116 -5.77 8.15 -1.28
N THR A 117 -6.54 7.26 -1.88
CA THR A 117 -7.95 7.00 -1.51
C THR A 117 -8.09 5.78 -0.61
N THR A 118 -7.09 4.90 -0.64
CA THR A 118 -7.03 3.70 0.20
C THR A 118 -5.60 3.45 0.69
N PHE A 119 -5.44 3.04 1.94
CA PHE A 119 -4.16 2.55 2.46
C PHE A 119 -4.32 1.23 3.20
N VAL A 120 -3.24 0.44 3.23
CA VAL A 120 -3.13 -0.81 4.00
C VAL A 120 -2.13 -0.58 5.12
N ASP A 121 -2.56 -0.72 6.37
CA ASP A 121 -1.69 -0.50 7.53
C ASP A 121 -1.36 -1.82 8.24
N PHE A 122 -0.08 -2.05 8.47
CA PHE A 122 0.43 -3.17 9.28
C PHE A 122 0.52 -2.74 10.74
N ARG A 123 -0.59 -2.89 11.45
CA ARG A 123 -0.81 -2.26 12.74
C ARG A 123 -0.14 -2.99 13.89
N GLU A 124 0.73 -2.25 14.59
CA GLU A 124 1.35 -2.66 15.86
C GLU A 124 0.38 -2.46 17.04
N GLY A 125 0.77 -3.01 18.21
CA GLY A 125 0.06 -2.83 19.48
C GLY A 125 -1.14 -3.78 19.65
N GLY A 126 -1.14 -4.91 18.96
CA GLY A 126 -2.16 -5.96 19.15
C GLY A 126 -3.58 -5.47 18.85
N ILE A 127 -4.53 -5.92 19.68
CA ILE A 127 -5.95 -5.57 19.55
C ILE A 127 -6.17 -4.09 19.81
N ASP A 128 -5.56 -3.53 20.85
CA ASP A 128 -5.74 -2.11 21.24
C ASP A 128 -5.25 -1.18 20.15
N GLY A 129 -4.09 -1.49 19.57
CA GLY A 129 -3.57 -0.74 18.42
C GLY A 129 -4.51 -0.75 17.23
N ALA A 130 -5.10 -1.89 16.92
CA ALA A 130 -6.07 -2.02 15.83
C ALA A 130 -7.38 -1.25 16.12
N VAL A 131 -7.89 -1.31 17.34
CA VAL A 131 -9.07 -0.53 17.79
C VAL A 131 -8.80 0.96 17.64
N LEU A 132 -7.63 1.42 18.09
CA LEU A 132 -7.25 2.82 18.00
C LEU A 132 -7.23 3.30 16.54
N LEU A 133 -6.57 2.58 15.65
CA LEU A 133 -6.53 2.94 14.24
C LEU A 133 -7.91 2.91 13.60
N LYS A 134 -8.74 1.92 13.90
CA LYS A 134 -10.10 1.85 13.41
C LYS A 134 -10.91 3.08 13.81
N LYS A 135 -10.84 3.49 15.09
CA LYS A 135 -11.48 4.73 15.59
C LYS A 135 -11.02 5.97 14.82
N VAL A 136 -9.73 6.05 14.49
CA VAL A 136 -9.19 7.17 13.69
C VAL A 136 -9.72 7.12 12.26
N SER A 137 -9.65 5.97 11.60
CA SER A 137 -10.05 5.83 10.19
C SER A 137 -11.56 6.03 9.98
N ASP A 138 -12.40 5.57 10.90
CA ASP A 138 -13.86 5.77 10.84
C ASP A 138 -14.26 7.25 10.90
N ASN A 139 -13.35 8.12 11.38
CA ASN A 139 -13.52 9.58 11.43
C ASN A 139 -12.77 10.33 10.32
N THR A 140 -12.34 9.63 9.29
CA THR A 140 -11.67 10.21 8.11
C THR A 140 -12.34 9.71 6.83
N SER A 141 -12.17 10.45 5.74
CA SER A 141 -12.77 10.07 4.45
C SER A 141 -11.92 9.10 3.64
N ILE A 142 -10.74 8.69 4.14
CA ILE A 142 -9.89 7.72 3.45
C ILE A 142 -10.28 6.28 3.84
N ARG A 143 -10.19 5.36 2.90
CA ARG A 143 -10.43 3.94 3.16
C ARG A 143 -9.20 3.29 3.79
N SER A 144 -9.38 2.64 4.93
CA SER A 144 -8.32 1.86 5.58
C SER A 144 -8.55 0.35 5.41
N ILE A 145 -7.46 -0.40 5.32
CA ILE A 145 -7.41 -1.86 5.44
C ILE A 145 -6.40 -2.16 6.55
N ILE A 146 -6.91 -2.60 7.70
CA ILE A 146 -6.10 -2.79 8.91
C ILE A 146 -5.66 -4.24 9.00
N LEU A 147 -4.36 -4.49 8.87
CA LEU A 147 -3.74 -5.79 9.06
C LEU A 147 -3.06 -5.83 10.44
N GLY A 148 -3.70 -6.50 11.40
CA GLY A 148 -3.20 -6.59 12.77
C GLY A 148 -2.35 -7.83 13.02
N ARG A 149 -1.62 -7.82 14.13
CA ARG A 149 -0.91 -8.97 14.69
C ARG A 149 -0.96 -8.95 16.21
N LEU A 150 -0.83 -10.11 16.84
CA LEU A 150 -0.68 -10.17 18.29
C LEU A 150 0.67 -9.57 18.71
N ASP A 151 0.72 -8.94 19.87
CA ASP A 151 1.99 -8.51 20.49
C ASP A 151 2.69 -9.74 21.08
N PHE A 152 3.33 -10.50 20.21
CA PHE A 152 4.01 -11.75 20.52
C PHE A 152 5.16 -11.99 19.55
N HIS A 153 6.32 -12.29 20.10
CA HIS A 153 7.54 -12.56 19.33
C HIS A 153 8.30 -13.73 19.98
N GLN A 154 9.02 -14.48 19.18
CA GLN A 154 9.82 -15.61 19.61
C GLN A 154 11.32 -15.34 19.39
N ASN A 155 12.14 -15.86 20.28
CA ASN A 155 13.58 -15.84 20.13
C ASN A 155 14.07 -16.92 19.14
N SER A 156 15.36 -16.87 18.78
CA SER A 156 15.94 -17.79 17.79
C SER A 156 15.88 -19.28 18.21
N SER A 157 15.96 -19.59 19.50
CA SER A 157 15.85 -20.96 20.00
C SER A 157 14.42 -21.50 19.86
N GLU A 158 13.42 -20.71 20.23
CA GLU A 158 12.01 -21.08 20.07
C GLU A 158 11.64 -21.28 18.60
N ILE A 159 12.15 -20.40 17.71
CA ILE A 159 11.95 -20.53 16.26
C ILE A 159 12.60 -21.81 15.72
N LYS A 160 13.84 -22.09 16.12
CA LYS A 160 14.57 -23.29 15.70
C LYS A 160 13.85 -24.56 16.14
N ASN A 161 13.33 -24.59 17.38
CA ASN A 161 12.60 -25.70 17.95
C ASN A 161 11.11 -25.73 17.56
N ASN A 162 10.69 -24.82 16.68
CA ASN A 162 9.32 -24.71 16.14
C ASN A 162 8.24 -24.65 17.25
N ILE A 163 8.51 -23.93 18.34
CA ILE A 163 7.60 -23.78 19.47
C ILE A 163 6.29 -23.13 19.01
N PRO A 164 5.10 -23.69 19.33
CA PRO A 164 3.80 -23.11 18.96
C PRO A 164 3.46 -21.87 19.78
N PHE A 165 2.32 -21.25 19.46
CA PHE A 165 1.73 -20.22 20.31
C PHE A 165 1.50 -20.72 21.73
N PRO A 166 1.78 -19.89 22.76
CA PRO A 166 1.20 -20.08 24.09
C PRO A 166 -0.33 -20.13 24.02
N LYS A 167 -0.96 -20.95 24.85
CA LYS A 167 -2.43 -21.11 24.84
C LYS A 167 -3.14 -19.77 25.01
N GLU A 168 -2.66 -18.91 25.90
CA GLU A 168 -3.21 -17.58 26.17
C GLU A 168 -3.23 -16.71 24.91
N LYS A 169 -2.11 -16.69 24.17
CA LYS A 169 -2.00 -15.92 22.93
C LYS A 169 -2.90 -16.47 21.82
N LEU A 170 -3.09 -17.78 21.77
CA LEU A 170 -3.99 -18.38 20.80
C LEU A 170 -5.46 -17.99 21.06
N LEU A 171 -5.84 -17.78 22.33
CA LEU A 171 -7.18 -17.32 22.72
C LEU A 171 -7.45 -15.85 22.33
N GLU A 172 -6.43 -15.02 22.18
CA GLU A 172 -6.57 -13.62 21.72
C GLU A 172 -6.84 -13.52 20.20
N LEU A 173 -6.44 -14.53 19.41
CA LEU A 173 -6.47 -14.48 17.94
C LEU A 173 -7.88 -14.23 17.36
N PRO A 174 -8.98 -14.84 17.85
CA PRO A 174 -10.32 -14.56 17.35
C PRO A 174 -10.74 -13.10 17.52
N SER A 175 -10.40 -12.48 18.65
CA SER A 175 -10.69 -11.06 18.93
C SER A 175 -9.91 -10.14 17.99
N LEU A 176 -8.63 -10.42 17.76
CA LEU A 176 -7.83 -9.69 16.79
C LEU A 176 -8.45 -9.78 15.37
N VAL A 177 -8.78 -10.99 14.94
CA VAL A 177 -9.37 -11.24 13.61
C VAL A 177 -10.72 -10.54 13.46
N LYS A 178 -11.53 -10.45 14.54
CA LYS A 178 -12.80 -9.70 14.52
C LYS A 178 -12.59 -8.20 14.33
N THR A 179 -11.55 -7.65 14.93
CA THR A 179 -11.24 -6.20 14.91
C THR A 179 -10.61 -5.74 13.60
N CYS A 180 -9.74 -6.56 13.01
CA CYS A 180 -8.94 -6.20 11.81
C CYS A 180 -9.56 -6.71 10.52
N ASP A 181 -9.14 -6.15 9.37
CA ASP A 181 -9.48 -6.64 8.04
C ASP A 181 -8.62 -7.85 7.64
N GLY A 182 -7.51 -8.06 8.33
CA GLY A 182 -6.61 -9.17 8.08
C GLY A 182 -5.46 -9.27 9.09
N ILE A 183 -4.50 -10.11 8.75
CA ILE A 183 -3.28 -10.38 9.52
C ILE A 183 -2.08 -9.80 8.77
N GLY A 184 -1.28 -8.98 9.45
CA GLY A 184 -0.05 -8.37 8.93
C GLY A 184 1.15 -8.68 9.82
N ILE A 185 2.01 -9.60 9.39
CA ILE A 185 3.16 -10.08 10.17
C ILE A 185 4.43 -9.32 9.81
N SER A 186 5.20 -8.93 10.82
CA SER A 186 6.44 -8.16 10.68
C SER A 186 7.58 -8.94 10.01
N GLY A 187 7.63 -10.27 10.15
CA GLY A 187 8.62 -11.09 9.47
C GLY A 187 8.62 -12.54 9.97
N ALA A 188 9.11 -13.46 9.13
CA ALA A 188 9.17 -14.87 9.52
C ALA A 188 10.26 -15.13 10.58
N ASN A 189 11.22 -14.21 10.76
CA ASN A 189 12.28 -14.35 11.75
C ASN A 189 11.86 -14.01 13.20
N GLU A 190 10.60 -13.70 13.41
CA GLU A 190 9.99 -13.37 14.71
C GLU A 190 9.01 -14.44 15.17
N HIS A 191 8.77 -15.46 14.34
CA HIS A 191 7.80 -16.52 14.59
C HIS A 191 8.30 -17.88 14.10
N SER A 192 7.97 -18.94 14.83
CA SER A 192 8.12 -20.30 14.35
C SER A 192 7.15 -20.61 13.20
N THR A 193 7.44 -21.66 12.44
CA THR A 193 6.53 -22.14 11.39
C THR A 193 5.17 -22.56 11.97
N SER A 194 5.16 -23.09 13.19
CA SER A 194 3.94 -23.46 13.91
C SER A 194 3.05 -22.25 14.20
N VAL A 195 3.63 -21.12 14.64
CA VAL A 195 2.92 -19.86 14.86
C VAL A 195 2.37 -19.30 13.54
N LEU A 196 3.19 -19.22 12.48
CA LEU A 196 2.73 -18.78 11.15
C LEU A 196 1.58 -19.64 10.62
N THR A 197 1.65 -20.96 10.82
CA THR A 197 0.58 -21.89 10.45
C THR A 197 -0.71 -21.66 11.25
N SER A 198 -0.61 -21.23 12.51
CA SER A 198 -1.80 -20.87 13.30
C SER A 198 -2.49 -19.62 12.74
N TYR A 199 -1.73 -18.58 12.39
CA TYR A 199 -2.28 -17.41 11.71
C TYR A 199 -2.89 -17.77 10.32
N SER A 200 -2.34 -18.77 9.61
CA SER A 200 -2.83 -19.18 8.28
C SER A 200 -4.26 -19.74 8.28
N LYS A 201 -4.78 -20.12 9.46
CA LYS A 201 -6.15 -20.65 9.61
C LYS A 201 -7.23 -19.55 9.58
N THR A 202 -6.83 -18.28 9.65
CA THR A 202 -7.77 -17.16 9.55
C THR A 202 -8.33 -17.03 8.13
N GLN A 203 -9.61 -16.64 8.01
CA GLN A 203 -10.32 -16.50 6.73
C GLN A 203 -10.24 -15.08 6.15
N LYS A 204 -9.39 -14.22 6.70
CA LYS A 204 -9.17 -12.84 6.26
C LYS A 204 -7.87 -12.69 5.48
N LEU A 205 -7.59 -11.50 4.95
CA LEU A 205 -6.33 -11.17 4.29
C LEU A 205 -5.13 -11.50 5.19
N ARG A 206 -4.07 -12.00 4.58
CA ARG A 206 -2.81 -12.31 5.27
C ARG A 206 -1.65 -11.75 4.46
N ALA A 207 -0.80 -11.01 5.11
CA ALA A 207 0.43 -10.49 4.51
C ALA A 207 1.59 -10.55 5.50
N ILE A 208 2.81 -10.58 5.00
CA ILE A 208 4.01 -10.69 5.81
C ILE A 208 5.19 -10.04 5.09
N HIS A 209 6.06 -9.35 5.85
CA HIS A 209 7.35 -8.88 5.36
C HIS A 209 8.27 -10.07 5.11
N SER A 210 9.02 -10.01 4.03
CA SER A 210 9.96 -11.06 3.67
C SER A 210 11.11 -10.52 2.84
N SER A 211 12.30 -11.00 3.13
CA SER A 211 13.51 -10.71 2.36
C SER A 211 13.74 -9.21 2.14
N GLU A 212 13.40 -8.40 3.16
CA GLU A 212 13.61 -6.96 3.16
C GLU A 212 15.09 -6.64 3.19
N THR A 213 15.83 -7.28 4.12
CA THR A 213 17.26 -7.09 4.31
C THR A 213 18.04 -8.36 3.97
N GLN A 214 19.32 -8.19 3.59
CA GLN A 214 20.20 -9.33 3.38
C GLN A 214 20.47 -10.10 4.70
N GLU A 215 20.48 -9.37 5.83
CA GLU A 215 20.66 -9.96 7.15
C GLU A 215 19.49 -10.86 7.52
N SER A 216 18.25 -10.42 7.34
CA SER A 216 17.04 -11.20 7.65
C SER A 216 17.00 -12.51 6.86
N THR A 217 17.36 -12.45 5.58
CA THR A 217 17.46 -13.63 4.70
C THR A 217 18.51 -14.63 5.19
N ARG A 218 19.72 -14.14 5.55
CA ARG A 218 20.79 -14.98 6.10
C ARG A 218 20.42 -15.57 7.47
N LYS A 219 19.80 -14.77 8.35
CA LYS A 219 19.34 -15.18 9.69
C LYS A 219 18.36 -16.35 9.59
N SER A 220 17.36 -16.26 8.72
CA SER A 220 16.38 -17.34 8.53
C SER A 220 17.05 -18.67 8.14
N LYS A 221 17.94 -18.63 7.14
CA LYS A 221 18.65 -19.80 6.66
C LYS A 221 19.55 -20.42 7.74
N ARG A 222 20.25 -19.57 8.53
CA ARG A 222 21.11 -20.03 9.64
C ARG A 222 20.32 -20.71 10.75
N ILE A 223 19.14 -20.18 11.13
CA ILE A 223 18.34 -20.70 12.24
C ILE A 223 17.59 -21.98 11.84
N THR A 224 17.02 -22.01 10.62
CA THR A 224 16.03 -23.03 10.23
C THR A 224 16.42 -23.87 9.01
N GLY A 225 17.51 -23.55 8.32
CA GLY A 225 17.89 -24.18 7.05
C GLY A 225 17.05 -23.73 5.84
N LYS A 226 16.01 -22.90 6.05
CA LYS A 226 15.07 -22.44 5.01
C LYS A 226 15.23 -20.95 4.74
N SER A 227 14.93 -20.51 3.50
CA SER A 227 14.83 -19.08 3.21
C SER A 227 13.69 -18.43 4.02
N GLU A 228 13.83 -17.15 4.28
CA GLU A 228 12.78 -16.37 4.96
C GLU A 228 11.45 -16.44 4.20
N THR A 229 11.51 -16.32 2.88
CA THR A 229 10.34 -16.41 2.01
C THR A 229 9.63 -17.77 2.11
N LEU A 230 10.36 -18.88 2.07
CA LEU A 230 9.75 -20.21 2.21
C LEU A 230 9.05 -20.38 3.56
N ARG A 231 9.59 -19.77 4.61
CA ARG A 231 8.93 -19.75 5.93
C ARG A 231 7.73 -18.82 5.94
N ALA A 232 7.85 -17.63 5.36
CA ALA A 232 6.75 -16.68 5.23
C ALA A 232 5.54 -17.30 4.49
N LEU A 233 5.78 -18.12 3.49
CA LEU A 233 4.74 -18.86 2.76
C LEU A 233 3.96 -19.88 3.63
N SER A 234 4.45 -20.23 4.84
CA SER A 234 3.67 -21.04 5.79
C SER A 234 2.47 -20.30 6.38
N LEU A 235 2.46 -18.98 6.34
CA LEU A 235 1.31 -18.14 6.65
C LEU A 235 0.19 -18.28 5.60
N LYS A 236 0.47 -18.85 4.43
CA LYS A 236 -0.38 -18.80 3.23
C LYS A 236 -0.80 -17.35 2.91
N PRO A 237 0.17 -16.45 2.75
CA PRO A 237 -0.13 -15.02 2.59
C PRO A 237 -0.81 -14.76 1.24
N ASP A 238 -1.68 -13.74 1.23
CA ASP A 238 -2.26 -13.23 -0.01
C ASP A 238 -1.23 -12.41 -0.79
N PHE A 239 -0.33 -11.72 -0.09
CA PHE A 239 0.80 -10.99 -0.68
C PHE A 239 1.98 -10.89 0.30
N LEU A 240 3.16 -10.64 -0.25
CA LEU A 240 4.40 -10.41 0.50
C LEU A 240 4.83 -8.94 0.37
N ILE A 241 5.59 -8.45 1.36
CA ILE A 241 6.14 -7.09 1.34
C ILE A 241 7.65 -7.15 1.11
N HIS A 242 8.19 -6.14 0.41
CA HIS A 242 9.58 -5.91 0.05
C HIS A 242 10.15 -6.91 -0.97
N MET A 243 10.57 -8.08 -0.55
CA MET A 243 11.24 -9.11 -1.39
C MET A 243 12.52 -8.61 -2.08
N THR A 244 13.16 -7.58 -1.53
CA THR A 244 14.32 -6.89 -2.12
C THR A 244 15.51 -7.82 -2.30
N HIS A 245 15.72 -8.73 -1.35
CA HIS A 245 16.81 -9.71 -1.33
C HIS A 245 16.35 -11.16 -1.59
N ALA A 246 15.17 -11.33 -2.19
CA ALA A 246 14.66 -12.65 -2.53
C ALA A 246 15.48 -13.32 -3.64
N SER A 247 15.71 -14.61 -3.51
CA SER A 247 16.32 -15.42 -4.58
C SER A 247 15.33 -15.65 -5.73
N LYS A 248 15.85 -16.09 -6.89
CA LYS A 248 14.99 -16.45 -8.03
C LYS A 248 13.97 -17.53 -7.63
N SER A 249 14.40 -18.56 -6.92
CA SER A 249 13.50 -19.63 -6.45
C SER A 249 12.44 -19.13 -5.45
N ASP A 250 12.78 -18.15 -4.61
CA ASP A 250 11.81 -17.52 -3.71
C ASP A 250 10.74 -16.71 -4.48
N LEU A 251 11.14 -15.98 -5.52
CA LEU A 251 10.22 -15.25 -6.39
C LEU A 251 9.30 -16.18 -7.16
N GLU A 252 9.83 -17.27 -7.72
CA GLU A 252 9.04 -18.31 -8.42
C GLU A 252 8.06 -19.02 -7.48
N ALA A 253 8.45 -19.26 -6.22
CA ALA A 253 7.54 -19.81 -5.21
C ALA A 253 6.45 -18.82 -4.81
N THR A 254 6.80 -17.53 -4.72
CA THR A 254 5.87 -16.44 -4.39
C THR A 254 4.81 -16.27 -5.48
N SER A 255 5.21 -16.23 -6.76
CA SER A 255 4.28 -16.06 -7.88
C SER A 255 3.22 -17.17 -7.97
N LYS A 256 3.57 -18.40 -7.53
CA LYS A 256 2.65 -19.55 -7.53
C LYS A 256 1.73 -19.61 -6.31
N LYS A 257 2.08 -18.96 -5.20
CA LYS A 257 1.42 -19.14 -3.89
C LYS A 257 0.78 -17.89 -3.33
N THR A 258 0.98 -16.74 -3.97
CA THR A 258 0.44 -15.45 -3.54
C THR A 258 -0.21 -14.71 -4.71
N ARG A 259 -0.93 -13.63 -4.40
CA ARG A 259 -1.50 -12.73 -5.40
C ARG A 259 -0.49 -11.70 -5.91
N GLY A 260 0.61 -11.47 -5.19
CA GLY A 260 1.63 -10.53 -5.60
C GLY A 260 2.58 -10.09 -4.50
N ILE A 261 3.35 -9.06 -4.82
CA ILE A 261 4.33 -8.43 -3.93
C ILE A 261 4.04 -6.94 -3.87
N VAL A 262 4.10 -6.38 -2.66
CA VAL A 262 4.10 -4.93 -2.43
C VAL A 262 5.53 -4.49 -2.20
N ILE A 263 6.04 -3.60 -3.03
CA ILE A 263 7.39 -3.06 -2.93
C ILE A 263 7.37 -1.64 -2.39
N CYS A 264 8.39 -1.28 -1.61
CA CYS A 264 8.54 0.03 -0.95
C CYS A 264 9.91 0.63 -1.28
N PRO A 265 10.15 1.04 -2.54
CA PRO A 265 11.49 1.40 -3.01
C PRO A 265 12.12 2.57 -2.28
N ARG A 266 11.37 3.61 -1.90
CA ARG A 266 11.90 4.74 -1.12
C ARG A 266 12.30 4.34 0.29
N ALA A 267 11.46 3.54 0.98
CA ALA A 267 11.76 3.07 2.32
C ALA A 267 13.01 2.18 2.32
N ASN A 268 13.09 1.19 1.43
CA ASN A 268 14.26 0.34 1.30
C ASN A 268 15.55 1.15 1.04
N SER A 269 15.48 2.18 0.18
CA SER A 269 16.62 3.08 -0.09
C SER A 269 17.01 3.90 1.14
N SER A 270 16.03 4.49 1.83
CA SER A 270 16.28 5.29 3.05
C SER A 270 16.84 4.46 4.20
N LEU A 271 16.57 3.15 4.20
CA LEU A 271 17.11 2.19 5.15
C LEU A 271 18.45 1.57 4.70
N SER A 272 18.96 1.96 3.54
CA SER A 272 20.18 1.41 2.91
C SER A 272 20.08 -0.10 2.60
N GLU A 273 18.87 -0.61 2.37
CA GLU A 273 18.60 -2.03 2.06
C GLU A 273 18.51 -2.31 0.56
N GLY A 274 18.86 -1.32 -0.26
CA GLY A 274 18.89 -1.48 -1.71
C GLY A 274 17.57 -1.16 -2.39
N ILE A 275 17.44 -1.56 -3.65
CA ILE A 275 16.29 -1.26 -4.50
C ILE A 275 15.71 -2.56 -5.02
N PRO A 276 14.37 -2.78 -4.87
CA PRO A 276 13.70 -3.95 -5.39
C PRO A 276 13.97 -4.15 -6.89
N ASP A 277 14.32 -5.35 -7.30
CA ASP A 277 14.53 -5.68 -8.72
C ASP A 277 13.21 -6.08 -9.39
N ILE A 278 12.45 -5.07 -9.82
CA ILE A 278 11.10 -5.28 -10.37
C ILE A 278 11.11 -6.15 -11.63
N GLU A 279 12.17 -6.13 -12.42
CA GLU A 279 12.29 -6.97 -13.62
C GLU A 279 12.38 -8.44 -13.25
N LYS A 280 13.25 -8.80 -12.30
CA LYS A 280 13.33 -10.19 -11.81
C LYS A 280 12.00 -10.66 -11.23
N MET A 281 11.29 -9.80 -10.49
CA MET A 281 9.98 -10.12 -9.93
C MET A 281 8.95 -10.36 -11.03
N GLN A 282 8.91 -9.52 -12.07
CA GLN A 282 8.00 -9.65 -13.20
C GLN A 282 8.33 -10.88 -14.06
N ILE A 283 9.61 -11.16 -14.32
CA ILE A 283 10.04 -12.39 -15.03
C ILE A 283 9.62 -13.64 -14.27
N ALA A 284 9.64 -13.62 -12.94
CA ALA A 284 9.15 -14.72 -12.11
C ALA A 284 7.61 -14.83 -12.09
N GLY A 285 6.88 -13.91 -12.74
CA GLY A 285 5.42 -13.89 -12.83
C GLY A 285 4.73 -13.23 -11.63
N CYS A 286 5.44 -12.44 -10.82
CA CYS A 286 4.85 -11.75 -9.68
C CYS A 286 4.11 -10.49 -10.13
N LEU A 287 2.87 -10.31 -9.67
CA LEU A 287 2.15 -9.04 -9.77
C LEU A 287 2.69 -8.09 -8.72
N LEU A 288 2.98 -6.83 -9.10
CA LEU A 288 3.58 -5.84 -8.22
C LEU A 288 2.62 -4.70 -7.89
N ALA A 289 2.63 -4.27 -6.62
CA ALA A 289 2.02 -3.03 -6.16
C ALA A 289 3.01 -2.19 -5.35
N LEU A 290 2.67 -0.92 -5.09
CA LEU A 290 3.49 0.03 -4.35
C LEU A 290 2.96 0.28 -2.94
N GLY A 291 3.87 0.46 -2.00
CA GLY A 291 3.63 0.96 -0.65
C GLY A 291 4.68 1.97 -0.24
N THR A 292 4.39 2.82 0.75
CA THR A 292 5.34 3.83 1.25
C THR A 292 6.03 3.44 2.54
N ASP A 293 5.55 2.38 3.19
CA ASP A 293 6.08 1.83 4.43
C ASP A 293 5.99 2.82 5.62
N ASN A 294 6.97 2.85 6.50
CA ASN A 294 7.00 3.66 7.72
C ASN A 294 6.89 5.16 7.43
N VAL A 295 5.87 5.80 8.01
CA VAL A 295 5.67 7.26 7.89
C VAL A 295 6.75 8.04 8.63
N MET A 296 7.36 7.45 9.65
CA MET A 296 8.52 8.02 10.34
C MET A 296 9.76 8.14 9.46
N ILE A 297 9.84 7.39 8.35
CA ILE A 297 10.98 7.38 7.42
C ILE A 297 10.66 8.20 6.17
N ASN A 298 9.47 8.01 5.60
CA ASN A 298 9.06 8.65 4.36
C ASN A 298 7.63 9.18 4.45
N SER A 299 7.42 10.38 3.91
CA SER A 299 6.06 10.87 3.69
C SER A 299 5.26 9.90 2.81
N PRO A 300 4.00 9.55 3.16
CA PRO A 300 3.13 8.75 2.29
C PRO A 300 2.74 9.58 1.06
N ASP A 301 3.39 9.29 -0.07
CA ASP A 301 3.26 10.05 -1.31
C ASP A 301 3.52 9.12 -2.50
N MET A 302 2.46 8.77 -3.23
CA MET A 302 2.54 7.83 -4.33
C MET A 302 3.18 8.46 -5.58
N PHE A 303 3.10 9.79 -5.78
CA PHE A 303 3.82 10.44 -6.88
C PHE A 303 5.32 10.30 -6.70
N ARG A 304 5.82 10.59 -5.49
CA ARG A 304 7.25 10.42 -5.17
C ARG A 304 7.68 8.96 -5.25
N GLU A 305 6.83 8.01 -4.84
CA GLU A 305 7.14 6.58 -4.90
C GLU A 305 7.30 6.11 -6.34
N MET A 306 6.36 6.50 -7.23
CA MET A 306 6.38 6.17 -8.64
C MET A 306 7.58 6.81 -9.37
N ASP A 307 7.82 8.09 -9.15
CA ASP A 307 8.94 8.83 -9.76
C ASP A 307 10.28 8.24 -9.34
N PHE A 308 10.45 7.97 -8.04
CA PHE A 308 11.65 7.35 -7.52
C PHE A 308 11.89 5.98 -8.15
N LEU A 309 10.89 5.07 -8.11
CA LEU A 309 11.01 3.74 -8.69
C LEU A 309 11.39 3.81 -10.19
N TRP A 310 10.74 4.70 -10.95
CA TRP A 310 11.01 4.86 -12.38
C TRP A 310 12.45 5.27 -12.63
N LYS A 311 12.91 6.34 -11.98
CA LYS A 311 14.25 6.89 -12.14
C LYS A 311 15.37 5.94 -11.70
N VAL A 312 15.23 5.30 -10.53
CA VAL A 312 16.26 4.37 -10.04
C VAL A 312 16.35 3.11 -10.88
N THR A 313 15.22 2.59 -11.36
CA THR A 313 15.20 1.44 -12.27
C THR A 313 15.91 1.78 -13.59
N MET A 314 15.57 2.91 -14.18
CA MET A 314 16.22 3.39 -15.41
C MET A 314 17.73 3.64 -15.22
N GLY A 315 18.11 4.35 -14.16
CA GLY A 315 19.49 4.77 -13.92
C GLY A 315 20.41 3.61 -13.52
N ILE A 316 19.95 2.73 -12.62
CA ILE A 316 20.78 1.63 -12.10
C ILE A 316 20.77 0.43 -13.05
N LYS A 317 19.59 0.04 -13.52
CA LYS A 317 19.45 -1.17 -14.36
C LYS A 317 19.70 -0.87 -15.84
N LYS A 318 19.73 0.40 -16.25
CA LYS A 318 19.85 0.85 -17.65
C LYS A 318 18.77 0.21 -18.55
N LYS A 319 17.59 -0.06 -17.98
CA LYS A 319 16.46 -0.70 -18.66
C LYS A 319 15.27 0.24 -18.71
N ARG A 320 14.63 0.28 -19.87
CA ARG A 320 13.44 1.10 -20.06
C ARG A 320 12.24 0.42 -19.45
N ILE A 321 11.59 1.09 -18.50
CA ILE A 321 10.32 0.68 -17.94
C ILE A 321 9.21 1.61 -18.43
N ASN A 322 8.07 1.04 -18.79
CA ASN A 322 6.91 1.81 -19.21
C ASN A 322 6.26 2.49 -17.99
N PRO A 323 6.12 3.83 -17.96
CA PRO A 323 5.45 4.52 -16.87
C PRO A 323 4.04 4.00 -16.56
N LYS A 324 3.32 3.52 -17.58
CA LYS A 324 2.00 2.90 -17.43
C LYS A 324 2.03 1.71 -16.45
N GLU A 325 3.06 0.88 -16.52
CA GLU A 325 3.18 -0.28 -15.61
C GLU A 325 3.46 0.16 -14.18
N ILE A 326 4.21 1.25 -13.96
CA ILE A 326 4.41 1.83 -12.63
C ILE A 326 3.10 2.41 -12.08
N LEU A 327 2.34 3.14 -12.90
CA LEU A 327 1.03 3.67 -12.50
C LEU A 327 0.05 2.55 -12.12
N LYS A 328 0.07 1.41 -12.84
CA LYS A 328 -0.71 0.23 -12.46
C LYS A 328 -0.34 -0.29 -11.07
N MET A 329 0.94 -0.24 -10.66
CA MET A 329 1.36 -0.69 -9.33
C MET A 329 0.74 0.17 -8.22
N ALA A 330 0.49 1.45 -8.46
CA ALA A 330 -0.15 2.36 -7.52
C ALA A 330 -1.70 2.31 -7.56
N THR A 331 -2.29 1.58 -8.50
CA THR A 331 -3.72 1.60 -8.79
C THR A 331 -4.28 0.19 -9.02
N VAL A 332 -4.42 -0.23 -10.26
CA VAL A 332 -5.10 -1.46 -10.70
C VAL A 332 -4.50 -2.72 -10.08
N ASN A 333 -3.17 -2.83 -10.05
CA ASN A 333 -2.51 -4.01 -9.51
C ASN A 333 -2.76 -4.15 -8.00
N ALA A 334 -2.73 -3.03 -7.26
CA ALA A 334 -3.04 -2.99 -5.84
C ALA A 334 -4.48 -3.46 -5.57
N GLY A 335 -5.45 -2.97 -6.35
CA GLY A 335 -6.84 -3.44 -6.26
C GLY A 335 -6.98 -4.94 -6.51
N LYS A 336 -6.24 -5.49 -7.50
CA LYS A 336 -6.21 -6.93 -7.80
C LYS A 336 -5.61 -7.76 -6.67
N ILE A 337 -4.47 -7.34 -6.10
CA ILE A 337 -3.80 -8.02 -4.98
C ILE A 337 -4.72 -8.04 -3.76
N LEU A 338 -5.39 -6.94 -3.46
CA LEU A 338 -6.31 -6.80 -2.33
C LEU A 338 -7.69 -7.46 -2.59
N GLN A 339 -7.99 -7.82 -3.83
CA GLN A 339 -9.31 -8.31 -4.27
C GLN A 339 -10.44 -7.35 -3.89
N LYS A 340 -10.24 -6.06 -4.16
CA LYS A 340 -11.21 -4.99 -3.91
C LYS A 340 -11.58 -4.27 -5.20
N ASP A 341 -12.80 -3.76 -5.27
CA ASP A 341 -13.34 -3.03 -6.42
C ASP A 341 -12.88 -1.55 -6.45
N ILE A 342 -11.58 -1.31 -6.21
CA ILE A 342 -10.92 -0.01 -6.09
C ILE A 342 -9.70 0.09 -7.03
N GLY A 343 -9.15 1.29 -7.21
CA GLY A 343 -7.96 1.54 -8.03
C GLY A 343 -8.19 1.40 -9.53
N ILE A 344 -9.44 1.47 -9.99
CA ILE A 344 -9.82 1.32 -11.39
C ILE A 344 -11.08 2.14 -11.72
N ILE A 345 -11.06 2.86 -12.84
CA ILE A 345 -12.23 3.55 -13.37
C ILE A 345 -12.94 2.61 -14.35
N GLN A 346 -13.96 1.93 -13.87
CA GLN A 346 -14.75 0.97 -14.63
C GLN A 346 -16.16 0.85 -14.06
N THR A 347 -17.14 0.60 -14.91
CA THR A 347 -18.54 0.41 -14.50
C THR A 347 -18.66 -0.65 -13.39
N LYS A 348 -19.50 -0.35 -12.38
CA LYS A 348 -19.75 -1.13 -11.15
C LYS A 348 -18.64 -1.07 -10.10
N LYS A 349 -17.48 -0.53 -10.39
CA LYS A 349 -16.38 -0.33 -9.42
C LYS A 349 -16.63 0.90 -8.56
N ILE A 350 -16.00 0.95 -7.39
CA ILE A 350 -16.11 2.07 -6.45
C ILE A 350 -15.52 3.32 -7.08
N ALA A 351 -16.21 4.45 -6.95
CA ALA A 351 -15.78 5.72 -7.51
C ALA A 351 -14.76 6.42 -6.61
N ASP A 352 -13.55 5.85 -6.57
CA ASP A 352 -12.35 6.40 -5.96
C ASP A 352 -11.45 6.92 -7.07
N CYS A 353 -11.25 8.23 -7.17
CA CYS A 353 -10.50 8.82 -8.27
C CYS A 353 -9.88 10.18 -7.92
N ILE A 354 -8.93 10.60 -8.75
CA ILE A 354 -8.21 11.87 -8.66
C ILE A 354 -8.50 12.67 -9.92
N PHE A 355 -8.82 13.94 -9.75
CA PHE A 355 -8.97 14.90 -10.83
C PHE A 355 -7.68 15.72 -10.92
N LEU A 356 -6.94 15.56 -12.01
CA LEU A 356 -5.73 16.33 -12.30
C LEU A 356 -6.03 17.46 -13.27
N ASP A 357 -5.44 18.63 -13.06
CA ASP A 357 -5.45 19.75 -14.00
C ASP A 357 -4.50 19.46 -15.15
N LYS A 358 -5.02 19.25 -16.38
CA LYS A 358 -4.18 19.05 -17.56
C LYS A 358 -3.36 20.28 -17.96
N HIS A 359 -3.82 21.46 -17.56
CA HIS A 359 -3.20 22.73 -17.82
C HIS A 359 -2.24 23.19 -16.71
N ALA A 360 -2.01 22.35 -15.70
CA ALA A 360 -0.96 22.62 -14.72
C ALA A 360 0.39 22.77 -15.41
N LEU A 361 1.19 23.74 -14.98
CA LEU A 361 2.47 24.14 -15.63
C LEU A 361 3.44 22.96 -15.84
N ASP A 362 3.44 22.00 -14.90
CA ASP A 362 4.30 20.81 -15.00
C ASP A 362 3.74 19.72 -15.94
N LEU A 363 2.46 19.79 -16.30
CA LEU A 363 1.80 18.78 -17.13
C LEU A 363 1.59 19.20 -18.58
N GLU A 364 1.43 20.49 -18.84
CA GLU A 364 1.20 21.00 -20.18
C GLU A 364 2.52 21.36 -20.89
N PRO A 365 2.75 20.93 -22.16
CA PRO A 365 1.89 20.05 -22.97
C PRO A 365 2.00 18.57 -22.56
N MET A 366 0.87 17.87 -22.46
CA MET A 366 0.80 16.45 -22.09
C MET A 366 0.87 15.54 -23.33
N HIS A 367 2.06 15.12 -23.72
CA HIS A 367 2.25 14.19 -24.85
C HIS A 367 2.04 12.72 -24.48
N ASN A 368 2.30 12.37 -23.21
CA ASN A 368 2.12 11.02 -22.69
C ASN A 368 1.55 11.09 -21.27
N PRO A 369 0.25 10.81 -21.08
CA PRO A 369 -0.39 10.98 -19.78
C PRO A 369 0.26 10.11 -18.66
N TYR A 370 0.72 8.92 -18.99
CA TYR A 370 1.34 8.03 -18.00
C TYR A 370 2.69 8.59 -17.52
N ALA A 371 3.53 9.05 -18.46
CA ALA A 371 4.79 9.67 -18.12
C ALA A 371 4.57 10.96 -17.31
N SER A 372 3.65 11.82 -17.73
CA SER A 372 3.31 13.05 -17.01
C SER A 372 2.87 12.76 -15.57
N ILE A 373 2.01 11.75 -15.36
CA ILE A 373 1.55 11.38 -14.02
C ILE A 373 2.69 10.82 -13.17
N VAL A 374 3.51 9.92 -13.72
CA VAL A 374 4.52 9.19 -12.94
C VAL A 374 5.67 10.07 -12.49
N HIS A 375 6.14 11.02 -13.33
CA HIS A 375 7.35 11.75 -12.99
C HIS A 375 7.25 13.29 -13.04
N ARG A 376 6.06 13.85 -13.33
CA ARG A 376 5.84 15.30 -13.32
C ARG A 376 4.71 15.72 -12.37
N ALA A 377 3.64 14.92 -12.27
CA ALA A 377 2.53 15.25 -11.38
C ALA A 377 2.94 15.23 -9.90
N SER A 378 2.27 16.06 -9.13
CA SER A 378 2.44 16.19 -7.69
C SER A 378 1.09 16.59 -7.05
N GLU A 379 1.07 16.75 -5.75
CA GLU A 379 -0.08 17.29 -5.00
C GLU A 379 -0.61 18.61 -5.61
N SER A 380 0.29 19.48 -6.11
CA SER A 380 -0.09 20.77 -6.71
C SER A 380 -0.89 20.63 -8.00
N THR A 381 -0.84 19.51 -8.67
CA THR A 381 -1.60 19.25 -9.91
C THR A 381 -2.99 18.65 -9.65
N ILE A 382 -3.31 18.31 -8.39
CA ILE A 382 -4.60 17.76 -8.00
C ILE A 382 -5.63 18.89 -7.86
N LYS A 383 -6.73 18.82 -8.60
CA LYS A 383 -7.89 19.69 -8.41
C LYS A 383 -8.85 19.17 -7.36
N ALA A 384 -9.10 17.86 -7.38
CA ALA A 384 -9.98 17.22 -6.40
C ALA A 384 -9.63 15.74 -6.23
N VAL A 385 -10.03 15.19 -5.07
CA VAL A 385 -9.98 13.77 -4.77
C VAL A 385 -11.37 13.29 -4.39
N MET A 386 -11.79 12.17 -4.95
CA MET A 386 -13.08 11.54 -4.69
C MET A 386 -12.88 10.17 -4.06
N VAL A 387 -13.62 9.89 -2.99
CA VAL A 387 -13.68 8.58 -2.32
C VAL A 387 -15.13 8.13 -2.22
N GLY A 388 -15.45 6.96 -2.73
CA GLY A 388 -16.81 6.42 -2.70
C GLY A 388 -17.85 7.33 -3.39
N GLY A 389 -17.44 8.10 -4.41
CA GLY A 389 -18.32 9.00 -5.15
C GLY A 389 -18.52 10.39 -4.51
N GLU A 390 -17.86 10.68 -3.40
CA GLU A 390 -17.90 11.98 -2.71
C GLU A 390 -16.57 12.71 -2.84
N ILE A 391 -16.60 14.03 -3.11
CA ILE A 391 -15.39 14.87 -3.12
C ILE A 391 -14.95 15.08 -1.68
N VAL A 392 -13.77 14.61 -1.36
CA VAL A 392 -13.16 14.66 0.00
C VAL A 392 -12.02 15.67 0.11
N HIS A 393 -11.51 16.14 -1.02
CA HIS A 393 -10.49 17.18 -1.10
C HIS A 393 -10.62 17.97 -2.39
N GLY A 394 -10.35 19.28 -2.33
CA GLY A 394 -10.40 20.18 -3.50
C GLY A 394 -11.81 20.50 -3.97
N LYS A 395 -11.92 20.98 -5.20
CA LYS A 395 -13.19 21.34 -5.88
C LYS A 395 -13.06 21.07 -7.37
N ILE A 396 -14.16 20.65 -7.99
CA ILE A 396 -14.30 20.48 -9.44
C ILE A 396 -15.14 21.62 -9.98
#